data_ccc73c7729714d4f8655b5e81ce5cd3d
#
_entry.id   ccc73c7729714d4f8655b5e81ce5cd3d
#
_cell.length_a   1.000
_cell.length_b   1.000
_cell.length_c   1.000
_cell.angle_alpha   90.00
_cell.angle_beta   90.00
_cell.angle_gamma   90.00
#
_symmetry.space_group_name_H-M   'P 1'
#
loop_
_entity.id
_entity.type
_entity.pdbx_description
1 polymer ?
#
loop_
_entity_poly.entity_id
_entity_poly.type
_entity_poly.pdbx_seq_one_letter_code
_entity_poly.pdbx_strand_id
1 'polypeptide(L)'
;MAVRLIVYSKGKNAKKYRKGEEYGSARWGTAKDIAPYIDPKFENNILLTQTERLTMTGRPKDPKTARNKNVLVIGGSGSGKTRFYVKPNLMQCFPTSDYPTSFVVTDPKGTLVLETGQMFQRAATG
;
A
#
# COMPACT_ATOMS: atom_id res chain seq x y z
N MET A 1 20.11 -43.39 -21.32
CA MET A 1 20.92 -42.67 -20.29
C MET A 1 21.24 -41.22 -20.66
N ALA A 2 21.56 -40.92 -21.90
CA ALA A 2 21.93 -39.54 -22.32
C ALA A 2 20.86 -38.46 -22.07
N VAL A 3 19.58 -38.75 -22.30
CA VAL A 3 18.48 -37.79 -22.14
C VAL A 3 18.29 -37.35 -20.65
N ARG A 4 18.46 -38.28 -19.69
CA ARG A 4 18.39 -37.97 -18.27
C ARG A 4 19.54 -37.06 -17.83
N LEU A 5 20.73 -37.21 -18.41
CA LEU A 5 21.87 -36.36 -18.08
C LEU A 5 21.70 -34.93 -18.59
N ILE A 6 21.11 -34.76 -19.78
CA ILE A 6 20.82 -33.44 -20.37
C ILE A 6 19.75 -32.70 -19.58
N VAL A 7 18.69 -33.39 -19.15
CA VAL A 7 17.63 -32.77 -18.31
C VAL A 7 18.17 -32.39 -16.94
N TYR A 8 19.01 -33.23 -16.34
CA TYR A 8 19.65 -32.93 -15.05
C TYR A 8 20.62 -31.74 -15.12
N SER A 9 21.45 -31.66 -16.19
CA SER A 9 22.39 -30.54 -16.37
C SER A 9 21.66 -29.22 -16.66
N LYS A 10 20.58 -29.23 -17.46
CA LYS A 10 19.74 -28.04 -17.67
C LYS A 10 19.00 -27.61 -16.41
N GLY A 11 18.54 -28.54 -15.57
CA GLY A 11 17.88 -28.21 -14.31
C GLY A 11 18.82 -27.62 -13.25
N LYS A 12 20.07 -28.12 -13.16
CA LYS A 12 21.06 -27.67 -12.17
C LYS A 12 21.67 -26.31 -12.49
N ASN A 13 21.75 -25.93 -13.77
CA ASN A 13 22.37 -24.68 -14.24
C ASN A 13 21.35 -23.56 -14.57
N ALA A 14 20.08 -23.73 -14.20
CA ALA A 14 19.03 -22.76 -14.44
C ALA A 14 19.03 -21.57 -13.43
N LYS A 15 20.17 -21.22 -12.83
CA LYS A 15 20.35 -19.89 -12.26
C LYS A 15 20.42 -18.89 -13.42
N LYS A 16 19.26 -18.34 -13.79
CA LYS A 16 19.20 -17.19 -14.69
C LYS A 16 19.87 -16.00 -13.98
N TYR A 17 21.17 -15.83 -14.20
CA TYR A 17 21.83 -14.57 -13.89
C TYR A 17 21.30 -13.52 -14.85
N ARG A 18 20.44 -12.61 -14.36
CA ARG A 18 20.04 -11.43 -15.12
C ARG A 18 21.22 -10.46 -15.07
N LYS A 19 21.87 -10.25 -16.20
CA LYS A 19 22.97 -9.28 -16.32
C LYS A 19 22.48 -7.91 -15.82
N GLY A 20 23.17 -7.32 -14.84
CA GLY A 20 22.87 -5.99 -14.31
C GLY A 20 21.85 -5.94 -13.15
N GLU A 21 21.40 -7.07 -12.62
CA GLU A 21 20.46 -7.12 -11.48
C GLU A 21 21.06 -7.91 -10.30
N GLU A 22 22.26 -7.53 -9.88
CA GLU A 22 23.00 -8.26 -8.83
C GLU A 22 22.34 -8.14 -7.43
N TYR A 23 21.52 -7.11 -7.20
CA TYR A 23 20.87 -6.82 -5.90
C TYR A 23 19.34 -6.92 -5.93
N GLY A 24 18.78 -7.57 -6.93
CA GLY A 24 17.35 -7.75 -7.09
C GLY A 24 16.76 -6.99 -8.28
N SER A 25 15.55 -7.37 -8.71
CA SER A 25 14.84 -6.80 -9.87
C SER A 25 13.93 -5.63 -9.49
N ALA A 26 14.14 -4.99 -8.35
CA ALA A 26 13.33 -3.87 -7.90
C ALA A 26 13.57 -2.64 -8.78
N ARG A 27 12.49 -1.98 -9.19
CA ARG A 27 12.49 -0.71 -9.92
C ARG A 27 11.43 0.23 -9.35
N TRP A 28 11.56 1.49 -9.63
CA TRP A 28 10.49 2.45 -9.32
C TRP A 28 9.23 2.09 -10.10
N GLY A 29 8.09 2.04 -9.39
CA GLY A 29 6.78 1.83 -10.00
C GLY A 29 6.32 3.05 -10.80
N THR A 30 5.53 2.81 -11.83
CA THR A 30 4.83 3.84 -12.60
C THR A 30 3.34 3.80 -12.28
N ALA A 31 2.58 4.82 -12.68
CA ALA A 31 1.12 4.85 -12.54
C ALA A 31 0.43 3.62 -13.17
N LYS A 32 0.99 3.07 -14.25
CA LYS A 32 0.48 1.84 -14.88
C LYS A 32 0.67 0.60 -14.00
N ASP A 33 1.75 0.56 -13.22
CA ASP A 33 2.02 -0.56 -12.31
C ASP A 33 1.06 -0.55 -11.11
N ILE A 34 0.60 0.63 -10.69
CA ILE A 34 -0.31 0.82 -9.55
C ILE A 34 -1.79 0.64 -9.95
N ALA A 35 -2.15 0.96 -11.18
CA ALA A 35 -3.52 0.94 -11.66
C ALA A 35 -4.35 -0.33 -11.31
N PRO A 36 -3.81 -1.57 -11.38
CA PRO A 36 -4.54 -2.78 -11.00
C PRO A 36 -4.87 -2.87 -9.50
N TYR A 37 -4.24 -2.05 -8.67
CA TYR A 37 -4.38 -2.05 -7.20
C TYR A 37 -5.21 -0.89 -6.68
N ILE A 38 -5.84 -0.11 -7.56
CA ILE A 38 -6.70 1.02 -7.21
C ILE A 38 -8.15 0.56 -7.19
N ASP A 39 -8.90 0.94 -6.13
CA ASP A 39 -10.35 0.79 -6.13
C ASP A 39 -10.99 1.94 -6.92
N PRO A 40 -12.02 1.67 -7.77
CA PRO A 40 -12.74 2.71 -8.49
C PRO A 40 -13.37 3.78 -7.58
N LYS A 41 -13.88 3.37 -6.41
CA LYS A 41 -14.40 4.29 -5.42
C LYS A 41 -13.25 4.93 -4.66
N PHE A 42 -13.24 6.26 -4.63
CA PHE A 42 -12.17 7.02 -3.99
C PHE A 42 -12.01 6.69 -2.50
N GLU A 43 -13.13 6.56 -1.78
CA GLU A 43 -13.21 6.31 -0.34
C GLU A 43 -12.62 4.97 0.07
N ASN A 44 -12.51 4.03 -0.85
CA ASN A 44 -12.01 2.68 -0.58
C ASN A 44 -10.48 2.57 -0.72
N ASN A 45 -9.78 3.68 -0.80
CA ASN A 45 -8.33 3.68 -1.05
C ASN A 45 -7.54 4.37 0.06
N ILE A 46 -6.33 3.86 0.28
CA ILE A 46 -5.26 4.55 1.01
C ILE A 46 -4.65 5.57 0.04
N LEU A 47 -4.56 6.81 0.46
CA LEU A 47 -3.96 7.90 -0.32
C LEU A 47 -2.45 7.91 -0.11
N LEU A 48 -1.68 7.72 -1.17
CA LEU A 48 -0.22 7.73 -1.13
C LEU A 48 0.34 9.11 -1.45
N THR A 49 -0.18 9.71 -2.50
CA THR A 49 0.17 11.06 -2.97
C THR A 49 -1.09 11.78 -3.42
N GLN A 50 -0.95 12.94 -4.01
CA GLN A 50 -2.07 13.67 -4.60
C GLN A 50 -2.75 12.88 -5.75
N THR A 51 -2.00 12.06 -6.47
CA THR A 51 -2.48 11.31 -7.66
C THR A 51 -2.56 9.82 -7.43
N GLU A 52 -1.73 9.26 -6.54
CA GLU A 52 -1.58 7.82 -6.37
C GLU A 52 -2.28 7.30 -5.11
N ARG A 53 -2.94 6.18 -5.26
CA ARG A 53 -3.71 5.54 -4.19
C ARG A 53 -3.71 4.01 -4.34
N LEU A 54 -4.01 3.30 -3.26
CA LEU A 54 -4.12 1.83 -3.23
C LEU A 54 -5.41 1.43 -2.52
N THR A 55 -6.09 0.40 -3.04
CA THR A 55 -7.31 -0.12 -2.41
C THR A 55 -7.07 -0.58 -0.96
N MET A 56 -8.01 -0.29 -0.07
CA MET A 56 -8.01 -0.79 1.32
C MET A 56 -8.48 -2.26 1.40
N THR A 57 -9.15 -2.80 0.37
CA THR A 57 -9.67 -4.17 0.43
C THR A 57 -8.56 -5.20 0.64
N GLY A 58 -8.74 -6.08 1.62
CA GLY A 58 -7.86 -7.21 1.88
C GLY A 58 -8.13 -8.42 0.97
N ARG A 59 -9.29 -8.44 0.29
CA ARG A 59 -9.75 -9.55 -0.55
C ARG A 59 -10.17 -9.04 -1.92
N PRO A 60 -9.20 -8.69 -2.79
CA PRO A 60 -9.53 -8.24 -4.14
C PRO A 60 -10.16 -9.38 -4.95
N LYS A 61 -10.91 -9.02 -6.00
CA LYS A 61 -11.52 -10.00 -6.92
C LYS A 61 -10.46 -10.88 -7.60
N ASP A 62 -9.32 -10.29 -7.98
CA ASP A 62 -8.17 -11.03 -8.50
C ASP A 62 -7.15 -11.27 -7.36
N PRO A 63 -6.93 -12.54 -6.95
CA PRO A 63 -5.96 -12.87 -5.91
C PRO A 63 -4.53 -12.41 -6.23
N LYS A 64 -4.17 -12.23 -7.49
CA LYS A 64 -2.87 -11.73 -7.92
C LYS A 64 -2.62 -10.29 -7.50
N THR A 65 -3.68 -9.52 -7.24
CA THR A 65 -3.61 -8.14 -6.77
C THR A 65 -3.63 -8.01 -5.24
N ALA A 66 -3.76 -9.14 -4.52
CA ALA A 66 -3.63 -9.17 -3.07
C ALA A 66 -2.16 -8.96 -2.67
N ARG A 67 -1.81 -7.73 -2.33
CA ARG A 67 -0.45 -7.34 -1.93
C ARG A 67 -0.42 -6.80 -0.51
N ASN A 68 0.76 -6.86 0.10
CA ASN A 68 1.03 -6.16 1.34
C ASN A 68 0.87 -4.65 1.12
N LYS A 69 0.16 -3.99 2.04
CA LYS A 69 -0.18 -2.56 1.99
C LYS A 69 0.56 -1.74 3.05
N ASN A 70 1.66 -2.28 3.59
CA ASN A 70 2.52 -1.50 4.46
C ASN A 70 3.14 -0.34 3.69
N VAL A 71 3.00 0.86 4.21
CA VAL A 71 3.51 2.09 3.59
C VAL A 71 4.55 2.71 4.51
N LEU A 72 5.74 2.95 3.98
CA LEU A 72 6.80 3.68 4.65
C LEU A 72 6.85 5.11 4.12
N VAL A 73 6.55 6.09 4.99
CA VAL A 73 6.60 7.51 4.65
C VAL A 73 7.83 8.15 5.28
N ILE A 74 8.76 8.59 4.45
CA ILE A 74 10.02 9.21 4.88
C ILE A 74 9.96 10.72 4.62
N GLY A 75 10.35 11.50 5.61
CA GLY A 75 10.42 12.95 5.49
C GLY A 75 10.93 13.60 6.76
N GLY A 76 11.63 14.71 6.64
CA GLY A 76 12.14 15.50 7.76
C GLY A 76 11.03 16.19 8.58
N SER A 77 11.41 16.90 9.63
CA SER A 77 10.47 17.74 10.39
C SER A 77 9.90 18.83 9.46
N GLY A 78 8.61 19.10 9.59
CA GLY A 78 7.96 20.13 8.74
C GLY A 78 7.64 19.69 7.29
N SER A 79 8.01 18.46 6.85
CA SER A 79 7.72 17.97 5.49
C SER A 79 6.25 17.72 5.20
N GLY A 80 5.35 17.95 6.16
CA GLY A 80 3.91 17.83 5.96
C GLY A 80 3.36 16.41 6.04
N LYS A 81 4.12 15.40 6.54
CA LYS A 81 3.66 14.01 6.67
C LYS A 81 2.28 13.89 7.34
N THR A 82 2.10 14.57 8.46
CA THR A 82 0.82 14.56 9.18
C THR A 82 -0.30 15.19 8.35
N ARG A 83 -0.03 16.32 7.70
CA ARG A 83 -1.03 17.09 6.94
C ARG A 83 -1.43 16.40 5.64
N PHE A 84 -0.46 15.87 4.89
CA PHE A 84 -0.68 15.37 3.52
C PHE A 84 -0.84 13.85 3.44
N TYR A 85 -0.45 13.13 4.49
CA TYR A 85 -0.59 11.67 4.51
C TYR A 85 -1.50 11.19 5.65
N VAL A 86 -1.18 11.50 6.92
CA VAL A 86 -1.91 10.91 8.06
C VAL A 86 -3.36 11.38 8.10
N LYS A 87 -3.62 12.69 8.09
CA LYS A 87 -4.98 13.23 8.19
C LYS A 87 -5.89 12.80 7.03
N PRO A 88 -5.48 12.89 5.74
CA PRO A 88 -6.31 12.40 4.64
C PRO A 88 -6.64 10.91 4.76
N ASN A 89 -5.69 10.08 5.18
CA ASN A 89 -5.93 8.65 5.36
C ASN A 89 -6.81 8.32 6.56
N LEU A 90 -6.75 9.10 7.63
CA LEU A 90 -7.74 8.99 8.71
C LEU A 90 -9.15 9.28 8.21
N MET A 91 -9.31 10.27 7.33
CA MET A 91 -10.62 10.58 6.72
C MET A 91 -11.14 9.46 5.83
N GLN A 92 -10.28 8.67 5.19
CA GLN A 92 -10.69 7.49 4.41
C GLN A 92 -11.20 6.33 5.30
N CYS A 93 -10.90 6.35 6.59
CA CYS A 93 -11.39 5.33 7.53
C CYS A 93 -12.82 5.62 8.05
N PHE A 94 -13.51 6.63 7.54
CA PHE A 94 -14.88 6.94 7.92
C PHE A 94 -15.88 5.86 7.48
N PRO A 95 -17.04 5.74 8.17
CA PRO A 95 -18.06 4.71 7.87
C PRO A 95 -18.68 4.80 6.48
N THR A 96 -18.47 5.89 5.74
CA THR A 96 -18.94 6.07 4.35
C THR A 96 -18.22 5.19 3.34
N SER A 97 -17.07 4.59 3.70
CA SER A 97 -16.42 3.60 2.84
C SER A 97 -17.16 2.26 2.87
N ASP A 98 -17.14 1.51 1.77
CA ASP A 98 -17.69 0.14 1.72
C ASP A 98 -16.91 -0.83 2.64
N TYR A 99 -15.74 -0.40 3.12
CA TYR A 99 -14.86 -1.17 3.98
C TYR A 99 -14.61 -0.39 5.27
N PRO A 100 -15.53 -0.43 6.26
CA PRO A 100 -15.30 0.20 7.55
C PRO A 100 -14.00 -0.36 8.14
N THR A 101 -13.03 0.52 8.35
CA THR A 101 -11.69 0.13 8.76
C THR A 101 -11.42 0.63 10.18
N SER A 102 -11.15 -0.31 11.08
CA SER A 102 -10.60 0.03 12.39
C SER A 102 -9.13 0.44 12.25
N PHE A 103 -8.73 1.46 12.98
CA PHE A 103 -7.35 1.96 12.96
C PHE A 103 -6.83 2.23 14.36
N VAL A 104 -5.51 2.16 14.50
CA VAL A 104 -4.78 2.57 15.70
C VAL A 104 -3.75 3.60 15.27
N VAL A 105 -3.72 4.74 15.94
CA VAL A 105 -2.78 5.82 15.67
C VAL A 105 -1.99 6.14 16.92
N THR A 106 -0.66 6.21 16.78
CA THR A 106 0.21 6.75 17.81
C THR A 106 0.40 8.25 17.57
N ASP A 107 -0.02 9.07 18.54
CA ASP A 107 0.09 10.53 18.48
C ASP A 107 0.86 11.08 19.69
N PRO A 108 2.19 11.08 19.65
CA PRO A 108 3.01 11.52 20.78
C PRO A 108 2.79 12.99 21.17
N LYS A 109 2.28 13.81 20.25
CA LYS A 109 2.02 15.23 20.47
C LYS A 109 0.58 15.54 20.88
N GLY A 110 -0.33 14.59 20.75
CA GLY A 110 -1.77 14.77 21.00
C GLY A 110 -2.50 15.68 19.99
N THR A 111 -1.83 16.18 18.97
CA THR A 111 -2.40 17.14 18.02
C THR A 111 -3.45 16.51 17.11
N LEU A 112 -3.25 15.26 16.70
CA LEU A 112 -4.21 14.54 15.86
C LEU A 112 -5.52 14.30 16.58
N VAL A 113 -5.47 13.90 17.84
CA VAL A 113 -6.66 13.66 18.66
C VAL A 113 -7.46 14.95 18.82
N LEU A 114 -6.79 16.08 19.07
CA LEU A 114 -7.45 17.38 19.21
C LEU A 114 -8.12 17.84 17.91
N GLU A 115 -7.48 17.63 16.78
CA GLU A 115 -7.95 18.12 15.48
C GLU A 115 -8.99 17.20 14.83
N THR A 116 -8.90 15.89 15.02
CA THR A 116 -9.75 14.91 14.33
C THR A 116 -10.76 14.20 15.25
N GLY A 117 -10.55 14.21 16.56
CA GLY A 117 -11.36 13.46 17.52
C GLY A 117 -12.85 13.82 17.49
N GLN A 118 -13.19 15.10 17.40
CA GLN A 118 -14.59 15.54 17.29
C GLN A 118 -15.27 15.06 16.01
N MET A 119 -14.52 14.98 14.90
CA MET A 119 -15.05 14.46 13.65
C MET A 119 -15.45 12.98 13.79
N PHE A 120 -14.57 12.18 14.41
CA PHE A 120 -14.84 10.75 14.61
C PHE A 120 -15.97 10.50 15.60
N GLN A 121 -16.09 11.31 16.66
CA GLN A 121 -17.24 11.24 17.59
C GLN A 121 -18.55 11.50 16.87
N ARG A 122 -18.64 12.53 16.03
CA ARG A 122 -19.87 12.83 15.26
C ARG A 122 -20.22 11.73 14.27
N ALA A 123 -19.23 11.13 13.63
CA ALA A 123 -19.45 10.03 12.69
C ALA A 123 -19.87 8.71 13.38
N ALA A 124 -19.55 8.52 14.65
CA ALA A 124 -19.95 7.35 15.42
C ALA A 124 -21.35 7.48 16.04
N THR A 125 -21.91 8.68 16.12
CA THR A 125 -23.22 8.97 16.75
C THR A 125 -24.36 9.24 15.76
N GLY A 126 -24.09 9.31 14.48
CA GLY A 126 -25.04 9.47 13.36
C GLY A 126 -25.26 8.16 12.63
#